data_10e993a193d3dae903c754d916c6ab38
#
_entry.id   10e993a193d3dae903c754d916c6ab38
#
_cell.length_a   1.000
_cell.length_b   1.000
_cell.length_c   1.000
_cell.angle_alpha   90.00
_cell.angle_beta   90.00
_cell.angle_gamma   90.00
#
_symmetry.space_group_name_H-M   'P 1'
#
loop_
_entity.id
_entity.type
_entity.pdbx_description
1 polymer ?
#
loop_
_entity_poly.entity_id
_entity_poly.type
_entity_poly.pdbx_seq_one_letter_code
_entity_poly.pdbx_strand_id
1 'polypeptide(L)'
;MPRVAPAVSLDPSMKAALEQLVRSSSAPQGLVQRSRIVLAAAAGKTNQQIAGELYLPEVTVGKWRRGFASQGLEGLQDAPRSGRPVKYGPDIVQRVQNRACQQPEHYSRWSVRTLAQDLKLPRSTVHQILVASDLQPHRIRTFTFSPDPDFEAKLLDIVGLYLNPPENALVLCVDEKTGIQALDRTQPLLPLSAKKPRSWTNEYVRHGTQTLLAALEIASGQVVAHIKQRRTSVNFLHFLKDVVEAFPGQDLHMVLDNLNIHKNQAALRWLKLHPRVRFHYTPTHASWVNMVECFFSILGKQGLSQSVHTSKRQLKEFLLDYIARNNENPRPFVWTKGPEKLQRIIEATKEYQATHPRKPRRRRRRRTARNTINN
;
A
#
# COMPACT_ATOMS: atom_id res chain seq x y z
N MET A 1 -31.41 8.48 -61.63
CA MET A 1 -30.85 7.14 -61.91
C MET A 1 -30.95 6.28 -60.66
N PRO A 2 -31.43 5.05 -60.70
CA PRO A 2 -31.46 4.13 -59.61
C PRO A 2 -30.03 3.88 -59.16
N ARG A 3 -29.75 4.08 -57.86
CA ARG A 3 -28.41 3.83 -57.27
C ARG A 3 -28.15 2.33 -57.20
N VAL A 4 -27.30 1.83 -58.11
CA VAL A 4 -26.87 0.42 -58.10
C VAL A 4 -26.15 0.11 -56.85
N ALA A 5 -26.55 -0.94 -56.15
CA ALA A 5 -25.88 -1.37 -54.95
C ALA A 5 -24.46 -1.91 -55.27
N PRO A 6 -23.42 -1.58 -54.51
CA PRO A 6 -22.08 -2.05 -54.78
C PRO A 6 -22.03 -3.59 -54.80
N ALA A 7 -21.32 -4.16 -55.77
CA ALA A 7 -21.05 -5.59 -55.79
C ALA A 7 -20.16 -5.96 -54.59
N VAL A 8 -20.45 -7.07 -53.93
CA VAL A 8 -19.65 -7.61 -52.83
C VAL A 8 -19.00 -8.88 -53.34
N SER A 9 -17.66 -8.85 -53.43
CA SER A 9 -16.86 -10.04 -53.70
C SER A 9 -16.20 -10.49 -52.38
N LEU A 10 -16.26 -11.78 -52.11
CA LEU A 10 -15.63 -12.37 -50.92
C LEU A 10 -14.53 -13.31 -51.38
N ASP A 11 -13.36 -13.16 -50.79
CA ASP A 11 -12.35 -14.21 -50.86
C ASP A 11 -12.74 -15.40 -49.94
N PRO A 12 -12.14 -16.59 -50.13
CA PRO A 12 -12.48 -17.77 -49.32
C PRO A 12 -12.28 -17.57 -47.85
N SER A 13 -11.30 -16.77 -47.44
CA SER A 13 -10.96 -16.51 -46.01
C SER A 13 -12.00 -15.60 -45.37
N MET A 14 -12.41 -14.52 -46.05
CA MET A 14 -13.46 -13.61 -45.57
C MET A 14 -14.82 -14.32 -45.49
N LYS A 15 -15.12 -15.18 -46.44
CA LYS A 15 -16.35 -15.98 -46.44
C LYS A 15 -16.38 -16.89 -45.20
N ALA A 16 -15.30 -17.63 -44.96
CA ALA A 16 -15.18 -18.51 -43.80
C ALA A 16 -15.34 -17.73 -42.49
N ALA A 17 -14.72 -16.55 -42.36
CA ALA A 17 -14.82 -15.71 -41.16
C ALA A 17 -16.27 -15.23 -40.91
N LEU A 18 -16.98 -14.79 -41.96
CA LEU A 18 -18.37 -14.36 -41.83
C LEU A 18 -19.30 -15.54 -41.51
N GLU A 19 -19.09 -16.71 -42.08
CA GLU A 19 -19.84 -17.93 -41.75
C GLU A 19 -19.57 -18.37 -40.30
N GLN A 20 -18.34 -18.27 -39.82
CA GLN A 20 -18.00 -18.55 -38.42
C GLN A 20 -18.71 -17.60 -37.45
N LEU A 21 -18.78 -16.30 -37.78
CA LEU A 21 -19.53 -15.32 -37.00
C LEU A 21 -21.03 -15.66 -36.95
N VAL A 22 -21.61 -16.10 -38.06
CA VAL A 22 -23.03 -16.49 -38.12
C VAL A 22 -23.32 -17.74 -37.30
N ARG A 23 -22.38 -18.68 -37.19
CA ARG A 23 -22.52 -19.93 -36.40
C ARG A 23 -22.21 -19.73 -34.91
N SER A 24 -21.51 -18.67 -34.56
CA SER A 24 -21.09 -18.43 -33.19
C SER A 24 -22.26 -18.04 -32.29
N SER A 25 -22.46 -18.77 -31.20
CA SER A 25 -23.47 -18.47 -30.18
C SER A 25 -23.07 -17.29 -29.29
N SER A 26 -21.78 -16.91 -29.25
CA SER A 26 -21.24 -15.82 -28.42
C SER A 26 -21.02 -14.50 -29.18
N ALA A 27 -21.19 -14.49 -30.49
CA ALA A 27 -21.02 -13.28 -31.29
C ALA A 27 -22.15 -12.27 -31.04
N PRO A 28 -21.83 -10.95 -31.02
CA PRO A 28 -22.85 -9.91 -30.90
C PRO A 28 -23.91 -10.02 -32.00
N GLN A 29 -25.19 -10.04 -31.64
CA GLN A 29 -26.30 -10.23 -32.59
C GLN A 29 -26.27 -9.23 -33.73
N GLY A 30 -25.89 -7.97 -33.48
CA GLY A 30 -25.74 -6.97 -34.54
C GLY A 30 -24.68 -7.36 -35.57
N LEU A 31 -23.57 -7.96 -35.15
CA LEU A 31 -22.51 -8.41 -36.06
C LEU A 31 -22.94 -9.64 -36.86
N VAL A 32 -23.63 -10.59 -36.22
CA VAL A 32 -24.22 -11.76 -36.88
C VAL A 32 -25.18 -11.33 -38.00
N GLN A 33 -26.07 -10.39 -37.70
CA GLN A 33 -27.03 -9.87 -38.66
C GLN A 33 -26.34 -9.19 -39.87
N ARG A 34 -25.30 -8.39 -39.62
CA ARG A 34 -24.49 -7.71 -40.63
C ARG A 34 -23.71 -8.72 -41.48
N SER A 35 -23.18 -9.77 -40.87
CA SER A 35 -22.52 -10.86 -41.58
C SER A 35 -23.48 -11.59 -42.53
N ARG A 36 -24.73 -11.84 -42.10
CA ARG A 36 -25.77 -12.42 -42.98
C ARG A 36 -26.10 -11.53 -44.18
N ILE A 37 -26.16 -10.18 -43.97
CA ILE A 37 -26.39 -9.23 -45.09
C ILE A 37 -25.26 -9.36 -46.13
N VAL A 38 -24.01 -9.41 -45.70
CA VAL A 38 -22.84 -9.47 -46.56
C VAL A 38 -22.79 -10.80 -47.34
N LEU A 39 -23.03 -11.93 -46.64
CA LEU A 39 -23.07 -13.26 -47.28
C LEU A 39 -24.17 -13.35 -48.32
N ALA A 40 -25.36 -12.82 -48.03
CA ALA A 40 -26.48 -12.78 -48.99
C ALA A 40 -26.19 -11.85 -50.17
N ALA A 41 -25.51 -10.72 -49.92
CA ALA A 41 -25.09 -9.80 -50.99
C ALA A 41 -24.02 -10.42 -51.90
N ALA A 42 -23.08 -11.19 -51.34
CA ALA A 42 -22.08 -11.95 -52.14
C ALA A 42 -22.70 -13.09 -52.96
N ALA A 43 -23.84 -13.63 -52.52
CA ALA A 43 -24.64 -14.61 -53.30
C ALA A 43 -25.47 -13.96 -54.41
N GLY A 44 -25.26 -12.65 -54.67
CA GLY A 44 -25.92 -11.93 -55.77
C GLY A 44 -27.31 -11.38 -55.46
N LYS A 45 -27.80 -11.46 -54.21
CA LYS A 45 -29.13 -10.94 -53.86
C LYS A 45 -29.18 -9.42 -53.88
N THR A 46 -30.36 -8.89 -54.29
CA THR A 46 -30.60 -7.44 -54.21
C THR A 46 -30.86 -6.96 -52.76
N ASN A 47 -30.71 -5.66 -52.52
CA ASN A 47 -30.99 -5.10 -51.18
C ASN A 47 -32.44 -5.36 -50.75
N GLN A 48 -33.38 -5.32 -51.66
CA GLN A 48 -34.80 -5.58 -51.42
C GLN A 48 -35.05 -7.05 -51.03
N GLN A 49 -34.41 -7.99 -51.69
CA GLN A 49 -34.50 -9.42 -51.35
C GLN A 49 -33.92 -9.71 -49.96
N ILE A 50 -32.73 -9.16 -49.69
CA ILE A 50 -32.07 -9.30 -48.35
C ILE A 50 -32.93 -8.67 -47.27
N ALA A 51 -33.49 -7.49 -47.51
CA ALA A 51 -34.37 -6.80 -46.58
C ALA A 51 -35.60 -7.65 -46.22
N GLY A 52 -36.21 -8.27 -47.21
CA GLY A 52 -37.35 -9.17 -46.99
C GLY A 52 -36.98 -10.44 -46.22
N GLU A 53 -35.86 -11.09 -46.56
CA GLU A 53 -35.41 -12.33 -45.90
C GLU A 53 -34.99 -12.12 -44.43
N LEU A 54 -34.37 -11.00 -44.15
CA LEU A 54 -33.83 -10.72 -42.78
C LEU A 54 -34.77 -9.83 -41.97
N TYR A 55 -35.92 -9.45 -42.50
CA TYR A 55 -36.89 -8.53 -41.85
C TYR A 55 -36.25 -7.20 -41.46
N LEU A 56 -35.47 -6.60 -42.38
CA LEU A 56 -34.75 -5.34 -42.14
C LEU A 56 -35.20 -4.25 -43.12
N PRO A 57 -35.05 -2.97 -42.73
CA PRO A 57 -35.21 -1.88 -43.71
C PRO A 57 -34.11 -1.95 -44.78
N GLU A 58 -34.48 -1.72 -46.04
CA GLU A 58 -33.56 -1.74 -47.19
C GLU A 58 -32.39 -0.76 -47.02
N VAL A 59 -32.65 0.39 -46.40
CA VAL A 59 -31.64 1.41 -46.07
C VAL A 59 -30.55 0.82 -45.17
N THR A 60 -30.93 -0.02 -44.20
CA THR A 60 -30.00 -0.70 -43.28
C THR A 60 -29.14 -1.72 -44.03
N VAL A 61 -29.74 -2.50 -44.93
CA VAL A 61 -29.00 -3.43 -45.78
C VAL A 61 -28.00 -2.68 -46.65
N GLY A 62 -28.43 -1.60 -47.29
CA GLY A 62 -27.56 -0.76 -48.11
C GLY A 62 -26.44 -0.08 -47.36
N LYS A 63 -26.67 0.32 -46.08
CA LYS A 63 -25.64 0.86 -45.22
C LYS A 63 -24.51 -0.15 -44.95
N TRP A 64 -24.86 -1.34 -44.53
CA TRP A 64 -23.85 -2.35 -44.13
C TRP A 64 -23.15 -2.97 -45.33
N ARG A 65 -23.85 -3.11 -46.48
CA ARG A 65 -23.26 -3.53 -47.75
C ARG A 65 -22.20 -2.54 -48.25
N ARG A 66 -22.47 -1.23 -48.16
CA ARG A 66 -21.49 -0.19 -48.49
C ARG A 66 -20.32 -0.15 -47.49
N GLY A 67 -20.61 -0.27 -46.19
CA GLY A 67 -19.58 -0.35 -45.18
C GLY A 67 -18.58 -1.48 -45.41
N PHE A 68 -19.11 -2.67 -45.72
CA PHE A 68 -18.26 -3.81 -46.05
C PHE A 68 -17.50 -3.63 -47.37
N ALA A 69 -18.12 -3.11 -48.37
CA ALA A 69 -17.47 -2.85 -49.68
C ALA A 69 -16.33 -1.84 -49.58
N SER A 70 -16.37 -0.89 -48.60
CA SER A 70 -15.34 0.13 -48.42
C SER A 70 -14.23 -0.26 -47.42
N GLN A 71 -14.55 -1.05 -46.40
CA GLN A 71 -13.65 -1.31 -45.26
C GLN A 71 -13.57 -2.80 -44.84
N GLY A 72 -14.15 -3.69 -45.62
CA GLY A 72 -14.17 -5.12 -45.31
C GLY A 72 -14.86 -5.42 -43.96
N LEU A 73 -14.30 -6.33 -43.18
CA LEU A 73 -14.85 -6.74 -41.88
C LEU A 73 -14.90 -5.60 -40.85
N GLU A 74 -14.01 -4.64 -40.91
CA GLU A 74 -14.02 -3.46 -40.02
C GLU A 74 -15.25 -2.57 -40.30
N GLY A 75 -15.70 -2.48 -41.54
CA GLY A 75 -16.90 -1.75 -41.91
C GLY A 75 -18.20 -2.31 -41.35
N LEU A 76 -18.16 -3.50 -40.73
CA LEU A 76 -19.27 -4.09 -39.98
C LEU A 76 -19.28 -3.72 -38.47
N GLN A 77 -18.29 -3.02 -37.98
CA GLN A 77 -18.25 -2.54 -36.59
C GLN A 77 -19.13 -1.30 -36.43
N ASP A 78 -19.63 -1.09 -35.21
CA ASP A 78 -20.33 0.15 -34.89
C ASP A 78 -19.31 1.29 -34.76
N ALA A 79 -19.57 2.40 -35.44
CA ALA A 79 -18.79 3.60 -35.26
C ALA A 79 -18.95 4.13 -33.83
N PRO A 80 -17.90 4.70 -33.23
CA PRO A 80 -17.99 5.34 -31.92
C PRO A 80 -19.11 6.39 -31.93
N ARG A 81 -19.99 6.33 -30.93
CA ARG A 81 -21.07 7.31 -30.80
C ARG A 81 -20.52 8.53 -30.07
N SER A 82 -20.84 9.74 -30.49
CA SER A 82 -20.40 11.00 -29.89
C SER A 82 -20.83 11.16 -28.41
N GLY A 83 -21.78 10.36 -27.93
CA GLY A 83 -22.28 10.44 -26.58
C GLY A 83 -22.96 11.77 -26.25
N ARG A 84 -23.19 12.01 -24.96
CA ARG A 84 -23.71 13.29 -24.48
C ARG A 84 -22.60 14.34 -24.52
N PRO A 85 -22.84 15.56 -25.01
CA PRO A 85 -21.86 16.63 -24.95
C PRO A 85 -21.33 16.87 -23.56
N VAL A 86 -20.01 17.13 -23.44
CA VAL A 86 -19.35 17.38 -22.16
C VAL A 86 -19.87 18.72 -21.60
N LYS A 87 -20.52 18.66 -20.43
CA LYS A 87 -21.09 19.85 -19.78
C LYS A 87 -20.02 20.77 -19.18
N TYR A 88 -18.89 20.19 -18.72
CA TYR A 88 -17.82 20.89 -18.05
C TYR A 88 -16.53 20.71 -18.84
N GLY A 89 -16.01 21.82 -19.38
CA GLY A 89 -14.81 21.86 -20.20
C GLY A 89 -13.50 21.68 -19.41
N PRO A 90 -12.35 21.69 -20.12
CA PRO A 90 -11.02 21.55 -19.51
C PRO A 90 -10.71 22.61 -18.45
N ASP A 91 -11.23 23.84 -18.61
CA ASP A 91 -11.12 24.95 -17.66
C ASP A 91 -11.69 24.60 -16.28
N ILE A 92 -12.85 23.97 -16.23
CA ILE A 92 -13.46 23.52 -14.98
C ILE A 92 -12.65 22.38 -14.36
N VAL A 93 -12.15 21.45 -15.18
CA VAL A 93 -11.27 20.37 -14.70
C VAL A 93 -10.03 20.95 -14.03
N GLN A 94 -9.34 21.88 -14.69
CA GLN A 94 -8.15 22.53 -14.15
C GLN A 94 -8.45 23.33 -12.88
N ARG A 95 -9.58 24.04 -12.83
CA ARG A 95 -10.02 24.79 -11.64
C ARG A 95 -10.24 23.86 -10.43
N VAL A 96 -10.86 22.68 -10.64
CA VAL A 96 -11.05 21.69 -9.59
C VAL A 96 -9.70 21.13 -9.11
N GLN A 97 -8.80 20.77 -10.03
CA GLN A 97 -7.47 20.27 -9.72
C GLN A 97 -6.65 21.27 -8.91
N ASN A 98 -6.55 22.51 -9.40
CA ASN A 98 -5.80 23.57 -8.74
C ASN A 98 -6.34 23.84 -7.33
N ARG A 99 -7.66 23.93 -7.16
CA ARG A 99 -8.27 24.16 -5.84
C ARG A 99 -8.11 22.98 -4.90
N ALA A 100 -8.17 21.75 -5.39
CA ALA A 100 -7.94 20.55 -4.61
C ALA A 100 -6.52 20.45 -4.04
N CYS A 101 -5.52 21.01 -4.74
CA CYS A 101 -4.13 21.06 -4.31
C CYS A 101 -3.84 22.20 -3.31
N GLN A 102 -4.73 23.18 -3.18
CA GLN A 102 -4.60 24.28 -2.21
C GLN A 102 -5.15 23.87 -0.85
N GLN A 103 -4.60 24.43 0.22
CA GLN A 103 -5.15 24.23 1.56
C GLN A 103 -6.49 24.97 1.71
N PRO A 104 -7.54 24.34 2.28
CA PRO A 104 -8.79 25.02 2.58
C PRO A 104 -8.60 26.02 3.73
N GLU A 105 -9.33 27.14 3.70
CA GLU A 105 -9.23 28.18 4.73
C GLU A 105 -9.86 27.79 6.08
N HIS A 106 -11.01 27.05 6.01
CA HIS A 106 -11.81 26.76 7.19
C HIS A 106 -11.78 25.26 7.60
N TYR A 107 -11.03 24.43 6.90
CA TYR A 107 -10.93 23.00 7.14
C TYR A 107 -9.48 22.54 7.12
N SER A 108 -9.17 21.46 7.82
CA SER A 108 -7.83 20.85 7.77
C SER A 108 -7.53 20.13 6.44
N ARG A 109 -8.57 19.79 5.66
CA ARG A 109 -8.49 19.09 4.38
C ARG A 109 -9.77 19.24 3.58
N TRP A 110 -9.67 19.10 2.26
CA TRP A 110 -10.84 19.00 1.40
C TRP A 110 -11.54 17.65 1.53
N SER A 111 -12.85 17.67 1.57
CA SER A 111 -13.72 16.57 1.18
C SER A 111 -14.35 16.90 -0.17
N VAL A 112 -14.88 15.89 -0.87
CA VAL A 112 -15.64 16.14 -2.13
C VAL A 112 -16.79 17.13 -1.89
N ARG A 113 -17.44 17.05 -0.71
CA ARG A 113 -18.56 17.95 -0.36
C ARG A 113 -18.10 19.38 -0.19
N THR A 114 -17.04 19.62 0.60
CA THR A 114 -16.57 20.98 0.89
C THR A 114 -15.93 21.63 -0.34
N LEU A 115 -15.20 20.86 -1.15
CA LEU A 115 -14.64 21.35 -2.41
C LEU A 115 -15.75 21.67 -3.43
N ALA A 116 -16.80 20.86 -3.51
CA ALA A 116 -17.95 21.12 -4.37
C ALA A 116 -18.72 22.39 -3.97
N GLN A 117 -18.87 22.62 -2.67
CA GLN A 117 -19.46 23.85 -2.13
C GLN A 117 -18.62 25.08 -2.47
N ASP A 118 -17.32 25.02 -2.22
CA ASP A 118 -16.37 26.12 -2.50
C ASP A 118 -16.38 26.51 -3.99
N LEU A 119 -16.39 25.52 -4.87
CA LEU A 119 -16.38 25.72 -6.32
C LEU A 119 -17.76 25.97 -6.94
N LYS A 120 -18.85 25.83 -6.16
CA LYS A 120 -20.24 25.89 -6.62
C LYS A 120 -20.54 24.89 -7.74
N LEU A 121 -20.01 23.67 -7.62
CA LEU A 121 -20.17 22.58 -8.58
C LEU A 121 -20.93 21.39 -7.96
N PRO A 122 -21.59 20.54 -8.77
CA PRO A 122 -22.19 19.30 -8.29
C PRO A 122 -21.12 18.36 -7.72
N ARG A 123 -21.45 17.67 -6.61
CA ARG A 123 -20.53 16.71 -5.96
C ARG A 123 -20.09 15.59 -6.90
N SER A 124 -21.01 15.07 -7.71
CA SER A 124 -20.72 14.02 -8.70
C SER A 124 -19.67 14.46 -9.70
N THR A 125 -19.77 15.71 -10.20
CA THR A 125 -18.78 16.28 -11.12
C THR A 125 -17.41 16.41 -10.48
N VAL A 126 -17.34 16.99 -9.27
CA VAL A 126 -16.06 17.13 -8.53
C VAL A 126 -15.46 15.76 -8.25
N HIS A 127 -16.27 14.79 -7.83
CA HIS A 127 -15.81 13.42 -7.58
C HIS A 127 -15.22 12.77 -8.85
N GLN A 128 -15.93 12.85 -9.98
CA GLN A 128 -15.45 12.30 -11.26
C GLN A 128 -14.14 12.93 -11.71
N ILE A 129 -14.01 14.27 -11.58
CA ILE A 129 -12.76 14.96 -11.92
C ILE A 129 -11.61 14.52 -11.02
N LEU A 130 -11.82 14.45 -9.71
CA LEU A 130 -10.80 14.00 -8.76
C LEU A 130 -10.35 12.56 -9.03
N VAL A 131 -11.29 11.66 -9.33
CA VAL A 131 -10.98 10.26 -9.69
C VAL A 131 -10.21 10.19 -10.99
N ALA A 132 -10.65 10.89 -12.04
CA ALA A 132 -9.97 10.91 -13.34
C ALA A 132 -8.55 11.52 -13.26
N SER A 133 -8.29 12.36 -12.26
CA SER A 133 -6.99 13.02 -12.03
C SER A 133 -6.13 12.32 -10.98
N ASP A 134 -6.58 11.18 -10.42
CA ASP A 134 -5.97 10.48 -9.28
C ASP A 134 -5.68 11.40 -8.07
N LEU A 135 -6.53 12.39 -7.85
CA LEU A 135 -6.41 13.33 -6.73
C LEU A 135 -7.26 12.87 -5.54
N GLN A 136 -6.61 12.74 -4.37
CA GLN A 136 -7.24 12.28 -3.13
C GLN A 136 -7.00 13.30 -2.00
N PRO A 137 -7.57 14.52 -2.06
CA PRO A 137 -7.28 15.60 -1.12
C PRO A 137 -7.71 15.31 0.33
N HIS A 138 -8.52 14.29 0.54
CA HIS A 138 -8.92 13.79 1.86
C HIS A 138 -7.90 12.86 2.52
N ARG A 139 -6.91 12.34 1.76
CA ARG A 139 -5.86 11.45 2.26
C ARG A 139 -4.60 12.23 2.58
N ILE A 140 -4.17 12.11 3.82
CA ILE A 140 -2.88 12.63 4.28
C ILE A 140 -1.98 11.45 4.58
N ARG A 141 -0.78 11.46 4.00
CA ARG A 141 0.31 10.56 4.39
C ARG A 141 1.34 11.38 5.14
N THR A 142 1.59 11.00 6.39
CA THR A 142 2.68 11.59 7.14
C THR A 142 4.00 10.99 6.70
N PHE A 143 5.01 11.84 6.56
CA PHE A 143 6.39 11.43 6.35
C PHE A 143 7.30 12.31 7.20
N THR A 144 8.47 11.81 7.53
CA THR A 144 9.51 12.58 8.22
C THR A 144 10.82 12.35 7.49
N PHE A 145 11.46 13.42 7.06
CA PHE A 145 12.81 13.33 6.53
C PHE A 145 13.81 13.10 7.65
N SER A 146 14.80 12.28 7.39
CA SER A 146 15.86 12.01 8.34
C SER A 146 16.84 13.19 8.40
N PRO A 147 17.16 13.71 9.59
CA PRO A 147 18.23 14.67 9.76
C PRO A 147 19.60 14.01 9.91
N ASP A 148 19.71 12.69 9.71
CA ASP A 148 20.95 11.94 9.89
C ASP A 148 21.89 12.22 8.72
N PRO A 149 23.13 12.75 8.95
CA PRO A 149 24.06 13.02 7.87
C PRO A 149 24.51 11.75 7.14
N ASP A 150 24.52 10.60 7.82
CA ASP A 150 24.89 9.31 7.28
C ASP A 150 23.69 8.52 6.77
N PHE A 151 22.58 9.20 6.45
CA PHE A 151 21.30 8.56 6.07
C PHE A 151 21.49 7.54 4.95
N GLU A 152 22.12 7.94 3.86
CA GLU A 152 22.32 7.09 2.68
C GLU A 152 23.17 5.88 3.00
N ALA A 153 24.34 6.09 3.64
CA ALA A 153 25.26 5.02 3.98
C ALA A 153 24.59 3.95 4.88
N LYS A 154 23.88 4.39 5.92
CA LYS A 154 23.16 3.49 6.84
C LYS A 154 22.00 2.78 6.16
N LEU A 155 21.26 3.49 5.28
CA LEU A 155 20.16 2.90 4.51
C LEU A 155 20.66 1.80 3.57
N LEU A 156 21.73 2.06 2.83
CA LEU A 156 22.32 1.10 1.88
C LEU A 156 22.95 -0.09 2.59
N ASP A 157 23.62 0.12 3.73
CA ASP A 157 24.17 -0.94 4.58
C ASP A 157 23.07 -1.93 5.00
N ILE A 158 21.97 -1.43 5.56
CA ILE A 158 20.86 -2.28 6.04
C ILE A 158 20.12 -2.95 4.89
N VAL A 159 19.81 -2.22 3.81
CA VAL A 159 19.14 -2.81 2.65
C VAL A 159 20.04 -3.85 1.97
N GLY A 160 21.35 -3.61 1.92
CA GLY A 160 22.33 -4.57 1.45
C GLY A 160 22.25 -5.88 2.22
N LEU A 161 22.18 -5.83 3.55
CA LEU A 161 22.01 -7.02 4.40
C LEU A 161 20.70 -7.78 4.11
N TYR A 162 19.61 -7.07 3.81
CA TYR A 162 18.32 -7.71 3.50
C TYR A 162 18.31 -8.40 2.13
N LEU A 163 19.04 -7.86 1.15
CA LEU A 163 19.08 -8.39 -0.20
C LEU A 163 20.17 -9.45 -0.39
N ASN A 164 21.31 -9.26 0.27
CA ASN A 164 22.49 -10.11 0.15
C ASN A 164 23.14 -10.30 1.54
N PRO A 165 22.55 -11.12 2.41
CA PRO A 165 23.15 -11.41 3.71
C PRO A 165 24.52 -12.09 3.52
N PRO A 166 25.51 -11.82 4.41
CA PRO A 166 26.79 -12.51 4.37
C PRO A 166 26.63 -14.02 4.52
N GLU A 167 27.54 -14.79 3.95
CA GLU A 167 27.55 -16.24 4.14
C GLU A 167 27.68 -16.62 5.64
N ASN A 168 26.96 -17.64 6.07
CA ASN A 168 26.88 -18.11 7.45
C ASN A 168 26.46 -17.05 8.48
N ALA A 169 25.69 -16.05 8.08
CA ALA A 169 25.18 -15.00 8.95
C ALA A 169 23.65 -14.93 8.93
N LEU A 170 23.06 -14.58 10.09
CA LEU A 170 21.64 -14.26 10.21
C LEU A 170 21.45 -12.76 10.35
N VAL A 171 20.41 -12.25 9.73
CA VAL A 171 19.99 -10.85 9.85
C VAL A 171 18.78 -10.76 10.77
N LEU A 172 18.97 -10.13 11.91
CA LEU A 172 17.96 -9.95 12.95
C LEU A 172 17.53 -8.48 13.01
N CYS A 173 16.25 -8.24 12.93
CA CYS A 173 15.66 -6.91 13.16
C CYS A 173 15.19 -6.82 14.60
N VAL A 174 15.78 -5.90 15.38
CA VAL A 174 15.56 -5.76 16.83
C VAL A 174 14.93 -4.42 17.14
N ASP A 175 13.85 -4.42 17.94
CA ASP A 175 13.20 -3.19 18.42
C ASP A 175 12.26 -3.48 19.61
N GLU A 176 11.69 -2.41 20.20
CA GLU A 176 10.76 -2.49 21.31
C GLU A 176 9.41 -1.87 20.99
N LYS A 177 8.36 -2.66 21.11
CA LYS A 177 6.98 -2.16 21.15
C LYS A 177 6.60 -1.83 22.59
N THR A 178 6.69 -0.55 22.93
CA THR A 178 6.36 -0.04 24.27
C THR A 178 4.88 0.30 24.40
N GLY A 179 4.38 0.35 25.66
CA GLY A 179 3.05 0.87 25.95
C GLY A 179 1.89 -0.01 25.47
N ILE A 180 2.11 -1.31 25.29
CA ILE A 180 1.02 -2.25 24.98
C ILE A 180 0.11 -2.31 26.21
N GLN A 181 -1.14 -1.87 26.04
CA GLN A 181 -2.09 -1.74 27.15
C GLN A 181 -2.87 -3.03 27.38
N ALA A 182 -3.00 -3.44 28.63
CA ALA A 182 -4.00 -4.42 29.05
C ALA A 182 -5.34 -3.69 29.21
N LEU A 183 -6.22 -3.86 28.21
CA LEU A 183 -7.53 -3.21 28.15
C LEU A 183 -8.60 -4.26 28.42
N ASP A 184 -9.45 -3.97 29.40
CA ASP A 184 -10.64 -4.74 29.74
C ASP A 184 -11.88 -3.94 29.36
N ARG A 185 -12.76 -4.53 28.55
CA ARG A 185 -13.98 -3.87 28.10
C ARG A 185 -15.06 -4.01 29.18
N THR A 186 -15.75 -2.90 29.49
CA THR A 186 -16.79 -2.87 30.53
C THR A 186 -18.02 -3.69 30.17
N GLN A 187 -18.22 -4.01 28.90
CA GLN A 187 -19.35 -4.80 28.42
C GLN A 187 -18.89 -5.90 27.45
N PRO A 188 -19.62 -7.02 27.40
CA PRO A 188 -19.33 -8.10 26.47
C PRO A 188 -19.37 -7.65 25.01
N LEU A 189 -18.56 -8.28 24.20
CA LEU A 189 -18.54 -8.10 22.76
C LEU A 189 -19.85 -8.62 22.15
N LEU A 190 -20.52 -7.80 21.34
CA LEU A 190 -21.66 -8.24 20.55
C LEU A 190 -21.16 -9.02 19.31
N PRO A 191 -21.62 -10.26 19.11
CA PRO A 191 -21.12 -11.11 18.03
C PRO A 191 -21.54 -10.58 16.65
N LEU A 192 -20.81 -11.01 15.64
CA LEU A 192 -21.16 -10.81 14.25
C LEU A 192 -22.49 -11.53 13.94
N SER A 193 -23.42 -10.85 13.28
CA SER A 193 -24.65 -11.44 12.76
C SER A 193 -24.98 -10.89 11.37
N ALA A 194 -25.96 -11.48 10.68
CA ALA A 194 -26.36 -11.04 9.35
C ALA A 194 -26.72 -9.53 9.35
N LYS A 195 -26.06 -8.77 8.48
CA LYS A 195 -26.21 -7.30 8.34
C LYS A 195 -25.75 -6.46 9.56
N LYS A 196 -25.18 -7.07 10.61
CA LYS A 196 -24.66 -6.35 11.78
C LYS A 196 -23.20 -6.72 12.02
N PRO A 197 -22.26 -5.77 11.91
CA PRO A 197 -20.86 -6.02 12.23
C PRO A 197 -20.70 -6.35 13.72
N ARG A 198 -19.59 -7.03 14.04
CA ARG A 198 -19.19 -7.18 15.44
C ARG A 198 -19.05 -5.81 16.09
N SER A 199 -19.59 -5.63 17.28
CA SER A 199 -19.59 -4.35 17.98
C SER A 199 -19.09 -4.52 19.42
N TRP A 200 -18.37 -3.53 19.91
CA TRP A 200 -17.90 -3.45 21.30
C TRP A 200 -18.16 -2.07 21.89
N THR A 201 -18.16 -1.99 23.20
CA THR A 201 -18.22 -0.72 23.91
C THR A 201 -16.92 0.06 23.73
N ASN A 202 -17.01 1.38 23.68
CA ASN A 202 -15.86 2.27 23.73
C ASN A 202 -15.27 2.41 25.13
N GLU A 203 -16.00 2.00 26.16
CA GLU A 203 -15.56 2.04 27.54
C GLU A 203 -14.65 0.87 27.87
N TYR A 204 -13.58 1.16 28.61
CA TYR A 204 -12.59 0.17 29.02
C TYR A 204 -11.92 0.56 30.33
N VAL A 205 -11.47 -0.45 31.07
CA VAL A 205 -10.60 -0.32 32.24
C VAL A 205 -9.16 -0.63 31.81
N ARG A 206 -8.22 0.17 32.29
CA ARG A 206 -6.78 -0.03 32.03
C ARG A 206 -6.11 -0.75 33.19
N HIS A 207 -5.54 -1.92 32.93
CA HIS A 207 -4.81 -2.71 33.91
C HIS A 207 -3.28 -2.52 33.85
N GLY A 208 -2.82 -1.48 33.14
CA GLY A 208 -1.42 -1.13 32.95
C GLY A 208 -0.85 -1.54 31.62
N THR A 209 0.46 -1.42 31.48
CA THR A 209 1.16 -1.62 30.19
C THR A 209 2.26 -2.66 30.28
N GLN A 210 2.59 -3.25 29.13
CA GLN A 210 3.75 -4.10 28.90
C GLN A 210 4.59 -3.54 27.76
N THR A 211 5.88 -3.92 27.76
CA THR A 211 6.82 -3.65 26.67
C THR A 211 7.29 -4.98 26.09
N LEU A 212 7.17 -5.14 24.81
CA LEU A 212 7.68 -6.27 24.05
C LEU A 212 9.01 -5.90 23.41
N LEU A 213 10.09 -6.58 23.78
CA LEU A 213 11.35 -6.58 23.03
C LEU A 213 11.28 -7.76 22.07
N ALA A 214 11.59 -7.55 20.79
CA ALA A 214 11.55 -8.60 19.79
C ALA A 214 12.78 -8.54 18.86
N ALA A 215 13.30 -9.71 18.52
CA ALA A 215 14.28 -9.93 17.46
C ALA A 215 13.64 -10.82 16.40
N LEU A 216 13.41 -10.27 15.24
CA LEU A 216 12.87 -10.96 14.07
C LEU A 216 14.03 -11.42 13.20
N GLU A 217 14.19 -12.71 13.00
CA GLU A 217 15.07 -13.26 11.96
C GLU A 217 14.31 -13.19 10.62
N ILE A 218 14.86 -12.47 9.64
CA ILE A 218 14.10 -12.09 8.44
C ILE A 218 13.93 -13.23 7.43
N ALA A 219 14.90 -14.15 7.34
CA ALA A 219 14.88 -15.22 6.35
C ALA A 219 13.92 -16.36 6.73
N SER A 220 13.78 -16.67 8.01
CA SER A 220 12.79 -17.64 8.49
C SER A 220 11.47 -17.02 8.95
N GLY A 221 11.51 -15.81 9.50
CA GLY A 221 10.40 -15.17 10.19
C GLY A 221 10.28 -15.56 11.65
N GLN A 222 11.26 -16.26 12.22
CA GLN A 222 11.31 -16.58 13.65
C GLN A 222 11.48 -15.32 14.50
N VAL A 223 10.85 -15.33 15.67
CA VAL A 223 10.87 -14.20 16.61
C VAL A 223 11.31 -14.67 17.97
N VAL A 224 12.39 -14.10 18.49
CA VAL A 224 12.77 -14.19 19.91
C VAL A 224 12.22 -12.97 20.61
N ALA A 225 11.59 -13.16 21.79
CA ALA A 225 10.92 -12.06 22.46
C ALA A 225 10.99 -12.10 23.98
N HIS A 226 11.10 -10.90 24.57
CA HIS A 226 10.94 -10.67 26.00
C HIS A 226 9.80 -9.70 26.28
N ILE A 227 9.04 -9.98 27.33
CA ILE A 227 7.98 -9.08 27.79
C ILE A 227 8.35 -8.56 29.17
N LYS A 228 8.52 -7.25 29.27
CA LYS A 228 8.93 -6.54 30.49
C LYS A 228 8.01 -5.34 30.74
N GLN A 229 7.98 -4.85 31.96
CA GLN A 229 7.19 -3.64 32.28
C GLN A 229 7.83 -2.36 31.75
N ARG A 230 9.16 -2.33 31.70
CA ARG A 230 9.94 -1.16 31.28
C ARG A 230 11.10 -1.60 30.40
N ARG A 231 11.47 -0.74 29.46
CA ARG A 231 12.69 -0.89 28.67
C ARG A 231 13.85 -0.29 29.45
N THR A 232 14.75 -1.15 29.92
CA THR A 232 15.99 -0.76 30.62
C THR A 232 17.17 -1.40 29.91
N SER A 233 18.37 -0.82 30.08
CA SER A 233 19.60 -1.41 29.53
C SER A 233 19.85 -2.82 30.04
N VAL A 234 19.49 -3.11 31.29
CA VAL A 234 19.63 -4.46 31.88
C VAL A 234 18.70 -5.45 31.16
N ASN A 235 17.43 -5.06 30.96
CA ASN A 235 16.48 -5.92 30.23
C ASN A 235 16.92 -6.15 28.79
N PHE A 236 17.50 -5.15 28.14
CA PHE A 236 18.04 -5.27 26.79
C PHE A 236 19.23 -6.23 26.74
N LEU A 237 20.17 -6.16 27.67
CA LEU A 237 21.31 -7.08 27.73
C LEU A 237 20.89 -8.53 28.00
N HIS A 238 19.92 -8.76 28.89
CA HIS A 238 19.35 -10.10 29.09
C HIS A 238 18.67 -10.60 27.82
N PHE A 239 17.94 -9.73 27.13
CA PHE A 239 17.31 -10.08 25.86
C PHE A 239 18.34 -10.45 24.79
N LEU A 240 19.43 -9.68 24.65
CA LEU A 240 20.51 -9.99 23.72
C LEU A 240 21.17 -11.34 24.01
N LYS A 241 21.30 -11.72 25.28
CA LYS A 241 21.83 -13.01 25.68
C LYS A 241 20.94 -14.14 25.15
N ASP A 242 19.63 -14.07 25.37
CA ASP A 242 18.69 -15.08 24.90
C ASP A 242 18.63 -15.15 23.37
N VAL A 243 18.75 -14.00 22.68
CA VAL A 243 18.85 -13.96 21.21
C VAL A 243 20.10 -14.70 20.72
N VAL A 244 21.25 -14.48 21.37
CA VAL A 244 22.51 -15.15 21.02
C VAL A 244 22.45 -16.66 21.29
N GLU A 245 21.76 -17.08 22.35
CA GLU A 245 21.55 -18.48 22.69
C GLU A 245 20.55 -19.16 21.72
N ALA A 246 19.56 -18.43 21.22
CA ALA A 246 18.58 -18.94 20.27
C ALA A 246 19.17 -19.22 18.88
N PHE A 247 20.26 -18.56 18.51
CA PHE A 247 20.92 -18.71 17.20
C PHE A 247 22.42 -19.05 17.39
N PRO A 248 22.75 -20.30 17.73
CA PRO A 248 24.14 -20.72 17.96
C PRO A 248 24.89 -20.89 16.64
N GLY A 249 26.20 -20.65 16.67
CA GLY A 249 27.13 -21.01 15.58
C GLY A 249 27.18 -20.08 14.38
N GLN A 250 26.27 -19.13 14.25
CA GLN A 250 26.18 -18.20 13.11
C GLN A 250 26.57 -16.78 13.52
N ASP A 251 27.09 -15.99 12.60
CA ASP A 251 27.26 -14.55 12.79
C ASP A 251 25.89 -13.87 12.82
N LEU A 252 25.71 -12.91 13.73
CA LEU A 252 24.44 -12.21 13.91
C LEU A 252 24.58 -10.74 13.54
N HIS A 253 23.96 -10.34 12.45
CA HIS A 253 23.83 -8.96 12.03
C HIS A 253 22.50 -8.39 12.58
N MET A 254 22.60 -7.56 13.62
CA MET A 254 21.43 -7.00 14.31
C MET A 254 21.14 -5.58 13.85
N VAL A 255 20.00 -5.36 13.22
CA VAL A 255 19.50 -4.05 12.82
C VAL A 255 18.72 -3.45 13.98
N LEU A 256 19.15 -2.28 14.47
CA LEU A 256 18.63 -1.61 15.66
C LEU A 256 18.35 -0.13 15.37
N ASP A 257 17.47 0.49 16.15
CA ASP A 257 17.34 1.93 16.15
C ASP A 257 18.46 2.66 16.95
N ASN A 258 18.44 3.97 16.87
CA ASN A 258 19.46 4.81 17.52
C ASN A 258 19.20 5.13 19.01
N LEU A 259 18.45 4.30 19.74
CA LEU A 259 18.18 4.54 21.14
C LEU A 259 19.45 4.50 22.01
N ASN A 260 19.47 5.31 23.07
CA ASN A 260 20.61 5.38 23.97
C ASN A 260 20.91 4.05 24.68
N ILE A 261 19.90 3.21 24.90
CA ILE A 261 20.07 1.91 25.55
C ILE A 261 20.90 0.95 24.68
N HIS A 262 20.84 1.10 23.33
CA HIS A 262 21.59 0.29 22.37
C HIS A 262 23.05 0.76 22.20
N LYS A 263 23.37 1.99 22.62
CA LYS A 263 24.67 2.64 22.42
C LYS A 263 25.40 2.97 23.73
N ASN A 264 24.88 2.53 24.85
CA ASN A 264 25.51 2.81 26.15
C ASN A 264 26.74 1.94 26.35
N GLN A 265 27.56 2.32 27.37
CA GLN A 265 28.81 1.62 27.71
C GLN A 265 28.60 0.13 28.01
N ALA A 266 27.47 -0.26 28.59
CA ALA A 266 27.18 -1.65 28.92
C ALA A 266 26.93 -2.47 27.63
N ALA A 267 26.14 -1.95 26.69
CA ALA A 267 25.90 -2.59 25.40
C ALA A 267 27.20 -2.69 24.56
N LEU A 268 28.03 -1.64 24.55
CA LEU A 268 29.31 -1.66 23.84
C LEU A 268 30.32 -2.64 24.47
N ARG A 269 30.35 -2.78 25.80
CA ARG A 269 31.19 -3.80 26.48
C ARG A 269 30.69 -5.22 26.15
N TRP A 270 29.40 -5.42 26.21
CA TRP A 270 28.78 -6.69 25.85
C TRP A 270 29.14 -7.10 24.42
N LEU A 271 29.02 -6.17 23.44
CA LEU A 271 29.34 -6.41 22.04
C LEU A 271 30.81 -6.83 21.84
N LYS A 272 31.74 -6.21 22.57
CA LYS A 272 33.18 -6.60 22.53
C LYS A 272 33.42 -8.04 22.99
N LEU A 273 32.58 -8.57 23.87
CA LEU A 273 32.66 -9.95 24.35
C LEU A 273 31.96 -10.96 23.43
N HIS A 274 31.21 -10.48 22.42
CA HIS A 274 30.46 -11.31 21.49
C HIS A 274 30.85 -10.99 20.04
N PRO A 275 32.04 -11.40 19.56
CA PRO A 275 32.60 -10.98 18.28
C PRO A 275 31.76 -11.41 17.07
N ARG A 276 30.93 -12.45 17.21
CA ARG A 276 29.98 -12.90 16.19
C ARG A 276 28.74 -12.01 16.06
N VAL A 277 28.56 -11.00 16.91
CA VAL A 277 27.43 -10.07 16.89
C VAL A 277 27.89 -8.72 16.31
N ARG A 278 27.15 -8.22 15.31
CA ARG A 278 27.41 -6.89 14.70
C ARG A 278 26.13 -6.07 14.74
N PHE A 279 26.23 -4.81 15.19
CA PHE A 279 25.11 -3.87 15.25
C PHE A 279 25.10 -2.94 14.05
N HIS A 280 23.95 -2.85 13.37
CA HIS A 280 23.66 -1.94 12.26
C HIS A 280 22.56 -0.99 12.70
N TYR A 281 22.90 0.30 12.76
CA TYR A 281 21.96 1.29 13.29
C TYR A 281 21.16 1.94 12.17
N THR A 282 19.81 1.93 12.29
CA THR A 282 18.95 2.63 11.34
C THR A 282 19.24 4.14 11.35
N PRO A 283 19.02 4.85 10.20
CA PRO A 283 19.10 6.31 10.21
C PRO A 283 18.07 6.90 11.20
N THR A 284 18.39 8.03 11.80
CA THR A 284 17.47 8.75 12.70
C THR A 284 16.15 9.04 11.99
N HIS A 285 15.02 8.79 12.63
CA HIS A 285 13.66 8.93 12.07
C HIS A 285 13.37 8.03 10.86
N ALA A 286 14.08 6.92 10.72
CA ALA A 286 13.87 5.95 9.66
C ALA A 286 13.57 4.54 10.20
N SER A 287 12.73 4.43 11.24
CA SER A 287 12.30 3.12 11.81
C SER A 287 11.67 2.18 10.78
N TRP A 288 11.08 2.76 9.70
CA TRP A 288 10.51 2.00 8.60
C TRP A 288 11.54 1.11 7.84
N VAL A 289 12.82 1.31 8.06
CA VAL A 289 13.89 0.44 7.54
C VAL A 289 14.00 -0.83 8.37
N ASN A 290 13.64 -0.79 9.66
CA ASN A 290 13.67 -1.95 10.55
C ASN A 290 12.43 -2.85 10.31
N MET A 291 12.65 -4.06 9.78
CA MET A 291 11.56 -4.94 9.37
C MET A 291 10.74 -5.52 10.53
N VAL A 292 11.24 -5.48 11.77
CA VAL A 292 10.45 -5.87 12.96
C VAL A 292 9.23 -4.98 13.16
N GLU A 293 9.23 -3.75 12.66
CA GLU A 293 8.05 -2.87 12.65
C GLU A 293 6.89 -3.44 11.81
N CYS A 294 7.20 -4.22 10.75
CA CYS A 294 6.19 -4.96 10.00
C CYS A 294 5.55 -6.04 10.90
N PHE A 295 6.35 -6.79 11.65
CA PHE A 295 5.85 -7.77 12.61
C PHE A 295 4.98 -7.08 13.69
N PHE A 296 5.41 -5.97 14.25
CA PHE A 296 4.62 -5.20 15.21
C PHE A 296 3.30 -4.67 14.64
N SER A 297 3.28 -4.32 13.37
CA SER A 297 2.05 -3.91 12.67
C SER A 297 1.08 -5.08 12.52
N ILE A 298 1.58 -6.27 12.18
CA ILE A 298 0.79 -7.50 12.08
C ILE A 298 0.23 -7.90 13.44
N LEU A 299 1.07 -7.97 14.48
CA LEU A 299 0.66 -8.21 15.87
C LEU A 299 -0.41 -7.21 16.31
N GLY A 300 -0.21 -5.92 16.01
CA GLY A 300 -1.16 -4.86 16.34
C GLY A 300 -2.53 -5.08 15.70
N LYS A 301 -2.57 -5.43 14.43
CA LYS A 301 -3.82 -5.62 13.67
C LYS A 301 -4.51 -6.95 13.99
N GLN A 302 -3.77 -8.04 14.03
CA GLN A 302 -4.31 -9.39 14.15
C GLN A 302 -4.47 -9.83 15.60
N GLY A 303 -3.54 -9.42 16.48
CA GLY A 303 -3.52 -9.83 17.87
C GLY A 303 -4.16 -8.82 18.81
N LEU A 304 -3.68 -7.57 18.78
CA LEU A 304 -3.98 -6.60 19.85
C LEU A 304 -5.24 -5.75 19.60
N SER A 305 -5.62 -5.50 18.35
CA SER A 305 -6.67 -4.53 18.00
C SER A 305 -8.04 -4.86 18.62
N GLN A 306 -8.31 -6.14 18.86
CA GLN A 306 -9.60 -6.63 19.36
C GLN A 306 -9.48 -7.54 20.59
N SER A 307 -8.28 -7.63 21.18
CA SER A 307 -8.05 -8.45 22.36
C SER A 307 -8.48 -7.72 23.64
N VAL A 308 -8.93 -8.49 24.61
CA VAL A 308 -9.36 -8.02 25.95
C VAL A 308 -8.49 -8.70 26.99
N HIS A 309 -7.92 -7.91 27.89
CA HIS A 309 -7.00 -8.40 28.90
C HIS A 309 -7.32 -7.76 30.27
N THR A 310 -7.73 -8.57 31.21
CA THR A 310 -8.11 -8.13 32.56
C THR A 310 -6.89 -7.91 33.48
N SER A 311 -5.67 -8.22 33.02
CA SER A 311 -4.44 -8.02 33.79
C SER A 311 -3.21 -7.95 32.88
N LYS A 312 -2.12 -7.37 33.39
CA LYS A 312 -0.81 -7.41 32.72
C LYS A 312 -0.28 -8.83 32.54
N ARG A 313 -0.62 -9.75 33.42
CA ARG A 313 -0.24 -11.16 33.34
C ARG A 313 -0.90 -11.81 32.14
N GLN A 314 -2.22 -11.65 32.00
CA GLN A 314 -2.97 -12.18 30.87
C GLN A 314 -2.47 -11.61 29.51
N LEU A 315 -2.18 -10.30 29.46
CA LEU A 315 -1.57 -9.69 28.28
C LEU A 315 -0.20 -10.32 27.96
N LYS A 316 0.63 -10.57 28.97
CA LYS A 316 1.94 -11.22 28.78
C LYS A 316 1.79 -12.63 28.23
N GLU A 317 0.91 -13.43 28.81
CA GLU A 317 0.61 -14.81 28.37
C GLU A 317 0.12 -14.82 26.92
N PHE A 318 -0.81 -13.93 26.58
CA PHE A 318 -1.30 -13.76 25.21
C PHE A 318 -0.18 -13.43 24.21
N LEU A 319 0.70 -12.47 24.55
CA LEU A 319 1.81 -12.09 23.66
C LEU A 319 2.81 -13.24 23.46
N LEU A 320 3.11 -14.01 24.51
CA LEU A 320 3.99 -15.19 24.41
C LEU A 320 3.35 -16.28 23.54
N ASP A 321 2.07 -16.59 23.74
CA ASP A 321 1.33 -17.57 22.94
C ASP A 321 1.25 -17.15 21.47
N TYR A 322 0.99 -15.85 21.20
CA TYR A 322 0.99 -15.33 19.83
C TYR A 322 2.33 -15.54 19.11
N ILE A 323 3.44 -15.27 19.82
CA ILE A 323 4.79 -15.45 19.26
C ILE A 323 5.13 -16.92 19.10
N ALA A 324 4.75 -17.79 20.04
CA ALA A 324 4.94 -19.23 19.93
C ALA A 324 4.24 -19.78 18.68
N ARG A 325 2.97 -19.41 18.46
CA ARG A 325 2.22 -19.79 17.26
C ARG A 325 2.81 -19.23 15.96
N ASN A 326 3.34 -18.00 15.99
CA ASN A 326 4.07 -17.47 14.85
C ASN A 326 5.28 -18.34 14.51
N ASN A 327 5.99 -18.82 15.55
CA ASN A 327 7.20 -19.61 15.40
C ASN A 327 6.94 -21.09 15.05
N GLU A 328 5.71 -21.59 15.17
CA GLU A 328 5.32 -22.93 14.67
C GLU A 328 5.33 -22.97 13.14
N ASN A 329 4.90 -21.88 12.48
CA ASN A 329 4.88 -21.74 11.02
C ASN A 329 5.36 -20.33 10.62
N PRO A 330 6.62 -20.01 10.86
CA PRO A 330 7.13 -18.69 10.60
C PRO A 330 7.21 -18.44 9.08
N ARG A 331 7.07 -17.17 8.67
CA ARG A 331 7.13 -16.78 7.27
C ARG A 331 8.20 -15.72 7.06
N PRO A 332 9.03 -15.87 6.03
CA PRO A 332 10.05 -14.89 5.68
C PRO A 332 9.50 -13.48 5.51
N PHE A 333 10.29 -12.50 5.94
CA PHE A 333 10.03 -11.09 5.66
C PHE A 333 10.93 -10.66 4.51
N VAL A 334 10.32 -10.20 3.42
CA VAL A 334 11.02 -9.82 2.20
C VAL A 334 10.99 -8.30 2.02
N TRP A 335 12.16 -7.71 1.73
CA TRP A 335 12.25 -6.31 1.38
C TRP A 335 11.69 -6.06 -0.01
N THR A 336 10.67 -5.20 -0.12
CA THR A 336 9.92 -4.99 -1.37
C THR A 336 10.18 -3.65 -2.05
N LYS A 337 10.92 -2.73 -1.42
CA LYS A 337 11.22 -1.43 -2.04
C LYS A 337 12.38 -1.58 -3.03
N GLY A 338 12.08 -1.42 -4.31
CA GLY A 338 13.08 -1.46 -5.37
C GLY A 338 14.06 -0.28 -5.37
N PRO A 339 15.17 -0.38 -6.15
CA PRO A 339 16.24 0.61 -6.16
C PRO A 339 15.78 2.01 -6.56
N GLU A 340 14.90 2.15 -7.54
CA GLU A 340 14.36 3.46 -7.95
C GLU A 340 13.64 4.19 -6.81
N LYS A 341 12.87 3.44 -6.00
CA LYS A 341 12.17 4.03 -4.86
C LYS A 341 13.12 4.45 -3.76
N LEU A 342 14.17 3.67 -3.53
CA LEU A 342 15.23 4.02 -2.58
C LEU A 342 15.98 5.27 -3.03
N GLN A 343 16.34 5.34 -4.30
CA GLN A 343 17.02 6.50 -4.88
C GLN A 343 16.20 7.79 -4.70
N ARG A 344 14.90 7.77 -5.00
CA ARG A 344 13.99 8.91 -4.77
C ARG A 344 13.95 9.34 -3.30
N ILE A 345 13.95 8.37 -2.37
CA ILE A 345 13.95 8.68 -0.93
C ILE A 345 15.27 9.32 -0.51
N ILE A 346 16.40 8.84 -1.02
CA ILE A 346 17.73 9.40 -0.76
C ILE A 346 17.83 10.83 -1.29
N GLU A 347 17.44 11.07 -2.54
CA GLU A 347 17.47 12.38 -3.17
C GLU A 347 16.58 13.40 -2.42
N ALA A 348 15.33 13.04 -2.12
CA ALA A 348 14.44 13.89 -1.36
C ALA A 348 14.96 14.18 0.07
N THR A 349 15.65 13.22 0.69
CA THR A 349 16.26 13.44 2.02
C THR A 349 17.46 14.37 1.93
N LYS A 350 18.31 14.23 0.92
CA LYS A 350 19.45 15.14 0.67
C LYS A 350 18.97 16.57 0.40
N GLU A 351 17.95 16.76 -0.43
CA GLU A 351 17.35 18.05 -0.71
C GLU A 351 16.79 18.70 0.56
N TYR A 352 16.06 17.92 1.37
CA TYR A 352 15.57 18.40 2.66
C TYR A 352 16.71 18.83 3.59
N GLN A 353 17.77 18.04 3.72
CA GLN A 353 18.93 18.34 4.57
C GLN A 353 19.67 19.61 4.09
N ALA A 354 19.80 19.82 2.79
CA ALA A 354 20.39 21.01 2.22
C ALA A 354 19.61 22.28 2.56
N THR A 355 18.28 22.22 2.52
CA THR A 355 17.39 23.34 2.81
C THR A 355 17.12 23.55 4.31
N HIS A 356 17.34 22.53 5.14
CA HIS A 356 17.08 22.53 6.58
C HIS A 356 18.34 22.11 7.38
N PRO A 357 19.41 22.89 7.39
CA PRO A 357 20.64 22.54 8.09
C PRO A 357 20.39 22.40 9.59
N ARG A 358 21.00 21.38 10.19
CA ARG A 358 20.88 21.08 11.62
C ARG A 358 21.33 22.28 12.44
N LYS A 359 20.45 22.87 13.24
CA LYS A 359 20.88 23.85 14.26
C LYS A 359 21.78 23.13 15.28
N PRO A 360 22.97 23.68 15.60
CA PRO A 360 23.85 23.06 16.59
C PRO A 360 23.13 22.93 17.93
N ARG A 361 23.15 21.73 18.49
CA ARG A 361 22.56 21.47 19.82
C ARG A 361 23.23 22.42 20.82
N ARG A 362 22.51 23.42 21.31
CA ARG A 362 22.97 24.22 22.46
C ARG A 362 23.29 23.25 23.60
N ARG A 363 24.58 23.11 23.98
CA ARG A 363 25.01 22.38 25.19
C ARG A 363 24.22 22.95 26.37
N ARG A 364 23.31 22.16 26.93
CA ARG A 364 22.67 22.50 28.20
C ARG A 364 23.80 22.68 29.21
N ARG A 365 24.10 23.93 29.58
CA ARG A 365 24.97 24.24 30.69
C ARG A 365 24.42 23.48 31.92
N ARG A 366 25.16 22.51 32.43
CA ARG A 366 24.88 21.94 33.74
C ARG A 366 24.82 23.12 34.72
N ARG A 367 23.63 23.40 35.27
CA ARG A 367 23.51 24.23 36.46
C ARG A 367 24.28 23.49 37.58
N THR A 368 25.50 23.92 37.85
CA THR A 368 26.18 23.58 39.10
C THR A 368 25.32 24.19 40.21
N ALA A 369 24.67 23.32 40.99
CA ALA A 369 24.06 23.73 42.25
C ALA A 369 25.20 24.24 43.14
N ARG A 370 25.27 25.55 43.32
CA ARG A 370 26.04 26.16 44.41
C ARG A 370 25.29 25.82 45.71
N ASN A 371 25.80 24.84 46.44
CA ASN A 371 25.53 24.71 47.88
C ASN A 371 26.12 25.96 48.56
N THR A 372 25.27 26.90 48.86
CA THR A 372 25.59 27.92 49.88
C THR A 372 25.14 27.32 51.21
N ILE A 373 26.09 26.73 51.89
CA ILE A 373 26.00 26.50 53.33
C ILE A 373 26.16 27.90 53.94
N ASN A 374 25.13 28.40 54.59
CA ASN A 374 25.23 29.49 55.55
C ASN A 374 24.94 28.93 56.93
N ASN A 375 25.85 29.22 57.79
CA ASN A 375 25.83 28.99 59.23
C ASN A 375 24.53 29.37 59.96
#